data_ea3c90bf215256faea358896e472c1a3
#
_entry.id   ea3c90bf215256faea358896e472c1a3
#
_cell.length_a   1.000
_cell.length_b   1.000
_cell.length_c   1.000
_cell.angle_alpha   90.00
_cell.angle_beta   90.00
_cell.angle_gamma   90.00
#
_symmetry.space_group_name_H-M   'P 1'
#
loop_
_entity.id
_entity.type
_entity.pdbx_description
1 polymer ?
#
loop_
_entity_poly.entity_id
_entity_poly.type
_entity_poly.pdbx_seq_one_letter_code
_entity_poly.pdbx_strand_id
1 'polypeptide(L)'
;MCKFKEPTAIRSQLILMPQSLDEMVSQQEPVRLLCEVMDRLDYGRLESSYPGGGCPAYPPRVLVKLLTLAYSMGQRSSRKIAEALRVDLRYMWLAEGLTPDFRTLARFRREKGDYLQELFEQSTRLAVEVGLVLLAHVAIDGTKVESVAGSHSLWGKRRIEQEREAIRQILEEAEEIDRLEDEELGDNDGTSLPDALRDVAARKRRVDEAEKQLRESGKQVISTTEPESRPMRTSRGVRMSYNVQAAVDSTTQVVLGMTVTQDENDRRQLGAMLSEVYRNTGCKPAVVSADKGYYSAGNLKILDEREQVGAISVPKLPPQCKRPGVYGIDCFEYDEIGDTYRCPAGKLLTFRQTSDKGNSVYRVYICGDCQGCLQRELCGAGKHGKRLDVNVGNSLRMRMERFLATDAGRAAAVLRKQVVEPVFGQTKENRKFRRFMLRGLKGASIETALVFLVHNVFKVMPKLAYQPA
;
A
#
# COMPACT_ATOMS: atom_id res chain seq x y z
N MET A 1 -26.85 33.00 44.38
CA MET A 1 -26.97 31.96 43.35
C MET A 1 -25.57 31.61 42.88
N CYS A 2 -25.13 30.37 43.03
CA CYS A 2 -23.85 29.92 42.51
C CYS A 2 -23.84 30.05 40.99
N LYS A 3 -22.84 30.78 40.45
CA LYS A 3 -22.68 31.05 39.02
C LYS A 3 -22.20 29.83 38.23
N PHE A 4 -21.69 28.82 38.93
CA PHE A 4 -21.13 27.59 38.36
C PHE A 4 -21.74 26.39 39.10
N LYS A 5 -21.81 25.25 38.42
CA LYS A 5 -22.16 23.98 39.05
C LYS A 5 -21.06 23.55 40.03
N GLU A 6 -21.46 23.13 41.21
CA GLU A 6 -20.53 22.57 42.18
C GLU A 6 -20.12 21.16 41.76
N PRO A 7 -18.84 20.77 42.08
CA PRO A 7 -18.40 19.40 41.88
C PRO A 7 -19.29 18.43 42.65
N THR A 8 -19.72 17.36 42.01
CA THR A 8 -20.56 16.32 42.64
C THR A 8 -19.75 15.27 43.43
N ALA A 9 -18.42 15.31 43.35
CA ALA A 9 -17.53 14.42 44.10
C ALA A 9 -16.24 15.15 44.51
N ILE A 10 -15.70 14.79 45.65
CA ILE A 10 -14.41 15.26 46.18
C ILE A 10 -13.36 14.24 45.73
N ARG A 11 -12.18 14.69 45.26
CA ARG A 11 -11.10 13.81 44.75
C ARG A 11 -10.62 12.76 45.75
N SER A 12 -10.70 13.05 47.05
CA SER A 12 -10.32 12.16 48.16
C SER A 12 -11.48 11.33 48.70
N GLN A 13 -12.70 11.44 48.13
CA GLN A 13 -13.87 10.71 48.61
C GLN A 13 -13.73 9.22 48.27
N LEU A 14 -13.81 8.36 49.27
CA LEU A 14 -13.87 6.92 49.07
C LEU A 14 -15.24 6.51 48.54
N ILE A 15 -15.26 5.71 47.50
CA ILE A 15 -16.47 5.10 46.98
C ILE A 15 -16.77 3.84 47.76
N LEU A 16 -17.84 3.84 48.56
CA LEU A 16 -18.22 2.71 49.41
C LEU A 16 -18.67 1.48 48.65
N MET A 17 -19.23 1.65 47.42
CA MET A 17 -19.58 0.56 46.51
C MET A 17 -18.87 0.81 45.19
N PRO A 18 -17.74 0.14 44.93
CA PRO A 18 -17.06 0.27 43.65
C PRO A 18 -17.94 -0.31 42.54
N GLN A 19 -18.18 0.48 41.46
CA GLN A 19 -18.81 0.00 40.25
C GLN A 19 -17.91 -1.01 39.56
N SER A 20 -18.49 -2.03 38.91
CA SER A 20 -17.74 -2.90 38.02
C SER A 20 -17.21 -2.11 36.82
N LEU A 21 -16.14 -2.58 36.20
CA LEU A 21 -15.65 -1.97 34.95
C LEU A 21 -16.76 -1.91 33.87
N ASP A 22 -17.66 -2.87 33.89
CA ASP A 22 -18.77 -2.94 32.95
C ASP A 22 -19.82 -1.83 33.18
N GLU A 23 -20.10 -1.49 34.42
CA GLU A 23 -20.99 -0.36 34.79
C GLU A 23 -20.34 1.00 34.52
N MET A 24 -19.01 1.10 34.60
CA MET A 24 -18.27 2.35 34.37
C MET A 24 -18.20 2.74 32.89
N VAL A 25 -18.39 1.79 31.96
CA VAL A 25 -18.40 2.03 30.52
C VAL A 25 -19.84 2.03 30.03
N SER A 26 -20.30 3.15 29.44
CA SER A 26 -21.66 3.26 28.94
C SER A 26 -22.02 2.12 27.99
N GLN A 27 -23.29 1.66 28.05
CA GLN A 27 -23.80 0.65 27.12
C GLN A 27 -23.77 1.12 25.65
N GLN A 28 -23.77 2.43 25.42
CA GLN A 28 -23.69 3.05 24.09
C GLN A 28 -22.25 3.33 23.64
N GLU A 29 -21.24 3.02 24.47
CA GLU A 29 -19.85 3.28 24.11
C GLU A 29 -19.41 2.39 22.95
N PRO A 30 -18.89 2.95 21.85
CA PRO A 30 -18.49 2.19 20.65
C PRO A 30 -17.50 1.05 20.91
N VAL A 31 -16.75 1.08 22.02
CA VAL A 31 -15.81 0.02 22.38
C VAL A 31 -16.49 -1.32 22.61
N ARG A 32 -17.77 -1.33 23.06
CA ARG A 32 -18.54 -2.57 23.25
C ARG A 32 -18.82 -3.24 21.93
N LEU A 33 -19.28 -2.47 20.96
CA LEU A 33 -19.56 -2.97 19.62
C LEU A 33 -18.29 -3.37 18.88
N LEU A 34 -17.17 -2.64 19.09
CA LEU A 34 -15.85 -3.04 18.61
C LEU A 34 -15.48 -4.41 19.19
N CYS A 35 -15.65 -4.61 20.51
CA CYS A 35 -15.37 -5.88 21.18
C CYS A 35 -16.19 -7.02 20.58
N GLU A 36 -17.48 -6.81 20.39
CA GLU A 36 -18.41 -7.79 19.79
C GLU A 36 -17.99 -8.18 18.37
N VAL A 37 -17.67 -7.21 17.51
CA VAL A 37 -17.16 -7.51 16.14
C VAL A 37 -15.87 -8.29 16.20
N MET A 38 -14.93 -7.90 17.07
CA MET A 38 -13.64 -8.56 17.22
C MET A 38 -13.79 -9.98 17.77
N ASP A 39 -14.78 -10.26 18.60
CA ASP A 39 -15.04 -11.60 19.14
C ASP A 39 -15.62 -12.58 18.10
N ARG A 40 -16.11 -12.07 16.95
CA ARG A 40 -16.53 -12.92 15.82
C ARG A 40 -15.35 -13.40 14.97
N LEU A 41 -14.14 -12.88 15.18
CA LEU A 41 -12.95 -13.31 14.46
C LEU A 41 -12.35 -14.57 15.14
N ASP A 42 -11.75 -15.44 14.33
CA ASP A 42 -11.08 -16.64 14.81
C ASP A 42 -9.64 -16.35 15.24
N TYR A 43 -9.33 -16.61 16.49
CA TYR A 43 -8.00 -16.47 17.08
C TYR A 43 -7.28 -17.81 17.26
N GLY A 44 -7.90 -18.93 16.92
CA GLY A 44 -7.41 -20.28 17.23
C GLY A 44 -5.97 -20.51 16.75
N ARG A 45 -5.65 -20.12 15.51
CA ARG A 45 -4.30 -20.22 14.97
C ARG A 45 -3.30 -19.33 15.70
N LEU A 46 -3.69 -18.10 16.05
CA LEU A 46 -2.84 -17.16 16.80
C LEU A 46 -2.59 -17.70 18.22
N GLU A 47 -3.62 -18.16 18.91
CA GLU A 47 -3.53 -18.73 20.26
C GLU A 47 -2.66 -20.00 20.27
N SER A 48 -2.81 -20.88 19.31
CA SER A 48 -2.00 -22.09 19.14
C SER A 48 -0.51 -21.80 18.85
N SER A 49 -0.16 -20.60 18.44
CA SER A 49 1.23 -20.19 18.21
C SER A 49 2.02 -19.89 19.48
N TYR A 50 1.38 -19.96 20.65
CA TYR A 50 2.03 -19.80 21.95
C TYR A 50 2.42 -21.16 22.51
N PRO A 51 3.69 -21.40 22.78
CA PRO A 51 4.12 -22.62 23.44
C PRO A 51 3.58 -22.63 24.88
N GLY A 52 3.08 -23.76 25.32
CA GLY A 52 2.73 -23.95 26.74
C GLY A 52 3.97 -23.92 27.63
N GLY A 53 3.81 -23.53 28.90
CA GLY A 53 4.87 -23.50 29.90
C GLY A 53 5.48 -22.11 30.15
N GLY A 54 6.15 -21.93 31.28
CA GLY A 54 6.73 -20.66 31.68
C GLY A 54 5.71 -19.67 32.27
N CYS A 55 6.05 -18.38 32.24
CA CYS A 55 5.14 -17.33 32.69
C CYS A 55 3.95 -17.21 31.72
N PRO A 56 2.69 -17.17 32.21
CA PRO A 56 1.51 -17.05 31.38
C PRO A 56 1.58 -15.82 30.48
N ALA A 57 1.32 -16.02 29.19
CA ALA A 57 1.25 -14.92 28.23
C ALA A 57 -0.08 -14.17 28.37
N TYR A 58 -0.08 -12.88 28.00
CA TYR A 58 -1.33 -12.15 27.85
C TYR A 58 -2.19 -12.79 26.75
N PRO A 59 -3.51 -12.88 26.92
CA PRO A 59 -4.42 -13.43 25.89
C PRO A 59 -4.24 -12.66 24.57
N PRO A 60 -3.90 -13.35 23.45
CA PRO A 60 -3.64 -12.69 22.17
C PRO A 60 -4.82 -11.87 21.68
N ARG A 61 -6.05 -12.34 21.88
CA ARG A 61 -7.28 -11.62 21.50
C ARG A 61 -7.40 -10.28 22.20
N VAL A 62 -7.00 -10.17 23.48
CA VAL A 62 -6.98 -8.91 24.23
C VAL A 62 -5.97 -7.95 23.60
N LEU A 63 -4.77 -8.43 23.26
CA LEU A 63 -3.74 -7.59 22.63
C LEU A 63 -4.19 -7.06 21.27
N VAL A 64 -4.87 -7.88 20.47
CA VAL A 64 -5.44 -7.45 19.18
C VAL A 64 -6.53 -6.41 19.37
N LYS A 65 -7.49 -6.62 20.28
CA LYS A 65 -8.56 -5.68 20.60
C LYS A 65 -7.98 -4.32 21.05
N LEU A 66 -6.98 -4.32 21.91
CA LEU A 66 -6.28 -3.11 22.35
C LEU A 66 -5.60 -2.37 21.20
N LEU A 67 -4.91 -3.08 20.32
CA LEU A 67 -4.33 -2.49 19.11
C LEU A 67 -5.40 -1.92 18.20
N THR A 68 -6.51 -2.63 18.00
CA THR A 68 -7.63 -2.18 17.15
C THR A 68 -8.25 -0.89 17.70
N LEU A 69 -8.52 -0.82 19.00
CA LEU A 69 -9.00 0.40 19.66
C LEU A 69 -7.99 1.53 19.51
N ALA A 70 -6.72 1.28 19.80
CA ALA A 70 -5.67 2.29 19.72
C ALA A 70 -5.51 2.86 18.30
N TYR A 71 -5.47 2.00 17.28
CA TYR A 71 -5.35 2.43 15.89
C TYR A 71 -6.60 3.16 15.40
N SER A 72 -7.79 2.85 15.92
CA SER A 72 -9.01 3.59 15.61
C SER A 72 -8.93 5.05 16.03
N MET A 73 -8.25 5.31 17.15
CA MET A 73 -8.01 6.64 17.73
C MET A 73 -6.72 7.30 17.21
N GLY A 74 -6.05 6.72 16.21
CA GLY A 74 -4.79 7.21 15.69
C GLY A 74 -3.60 7.08 16.66
N GLN A 75 -3.76 6.26 17.71
CA GLN A 75 -2.72 6.02 18.72
C GLN A 75 -1.93 4.75 18.39
N ARG A 76 -0.77 4.92 17.76
CA ARG A 76 0.05 3.81 17.28
C ARG A 76 1.31 3.54 18.14
N SER A 77 1.60 4.39 19.11
CA SER A 77 2.72 4.24 20.02
C SER A 77 2.41 3.22 21.11
N SER A 78 3.18 2.14 21.21
CA SER A 78 3.00 1.13 22.24
C SER A 78 3.12 1.70 23.66
N ARG A 79 3.97 2.74 23.87
CA ARG A 79 4.10 3.43 25.18
C ARG A 79 2.81 4.17 25.54
N LYS A 80 2.21 4.90 24.58
CA LYS A 80 0.94 5.60 24.80
C LYS A 80 -0.22 4.62 25.01
N ILE A 81 -0.21 3.47 24.34
CA ILE A 81 -1.22 2.41 24.57
C ILE A 81 -1.08 1.85 25.99
N ALA A 82 0.13 1.55 26.45
CA ALA A 82 0.36 1.09 27.81
C ALA A 82 0.02 2.15 28.87
N GLU A 83 0.17 3.44 28.58
CA GLU A 83 -0.28 4.53 29.42
C GLU A 83 -1.81 4.60 29.47
N ALA A 84 -2.49 4.50 28.32
CA ALA A 84 -3.94 4.53 28.23
C ALA A 84 -4.60 3.40 29.06
N LEU A 85 -3.98 2.23 29.17
CA LEU A 85 -4.44 1.14 30.04
C LEU A 85 -4.55 1.50 31.53
N ARG A 86 -3.93 2.61 31.95
CA ARG A 86 -3.95 3.08 33.35
C ARG A 86 -4.93 4.22 33.61
N VAL A 87 -5.38 4.90 32.54
CA VAL A 87 -6.13 6.16 32.67
C VAL A 87 -7.40 6.23 31.83
N ASP A 88 -7.59 5.32 30.88
CA ASP A 88 -8.77 5.31 29.98
C ASP A 88 -9.62 4.06 30.25
N LEU A 89 -10.85 4.28 30.69
CA LEU A 89 -11.79 3.21 31.04
C LEU A 89 -12.07 2.25 29.89
N ARG A 90 -12.05 2.72 28.64
CA ARG A 90 -12.27 1.89 27.44
C ARG A 90 -11.16 0.84 27.28
N TYR A 91 -9.92 1.25 27.53
CA TYR A 91 -8.77 0.33 27.49
C TYR A 91 -8.79 -0.63 28.69
N MET A 92 -9.10 -0.15 29.90
CA MET A 92 -9.22 -0.99 31.10
C MET A 92 -10.30 -2.05 30.93
N TRP A 93 -11.46 -1.66 30.41
CA TRP A 93 -12.57 -2.55 30.16
C TRP A 93 -12.23 -3.62 29.11
N LEU A 94 -11.66 -3.20 27.97
CA LEU A 94 -11.29 -4.08 26.88
C LEU A 94 -10.16 -5.07 27.27
N ALA A 95 -9.29 -4.65 28.17
CA ALA A 95 -8.21 -5.45 28.72
C ALA A 95 -8.61 -6.33 29.91
N GLU A 96 -9.87 -6.23 30.40
CA GLU A 96 -10.35 -6.97 31.57
C GLU A 96 -9.43 -6.80 32.79
N GLY A 97 -8.91 -5.59 32.97
CA GLY A 97 -7.96 -5.25 34.04
C GLY A 97 -6.51 -5.68 33.80
N LEU A 98 -6.20 -6.36 32.68
CA LEU A 98 -4.82 -6.70 32.32
C LEU A 98 -4.04 -5.44 31.89
N THR A 99 -2.76 -5.38 32.28
CA THR A 99 -1.90 -4.21 32.01
C THR A 99 -0.62 -4.62 31.25
N PRO A 100 -0.72 -5.07 29.97
CA PRO A 100 0.47 -5.38 29.20
C PRO A 100 1.38 -4.16 29.05
N ASP A 101 2.67 -4.35 29.24
CA ASP A 101 3.65 -3.28 29.09
C ASP A 101 3.87 -2.93 27.60
N PHE A 102 4.53 -1.80 27.36
CA PHE A 102 4.78 -1.32 26.01
C PHE A 102 5.70 -2.26 25.19
N ARG A 103 6.59 -3.02 25.85
CA ARG A 103 7.49 -3.97 25.17
C ARG A 103 6.70 -5.19 24.68
N THR A 104 5.77 -5.67 25.50
CA THR A 104 4.84 -6.74 25.12
C THR A 104 4.00 -6.36 23.91
N LEU A 105 3.39 -5.17 23.91
CA LEU A 105 2.60 -4.66 22.77
C LEU A 105 3.46 -4.49 21.51
N ALA A 106 4.68 -3.96 21.64
CA ALA A 106 5.59 -3.76 20.53
C ALA A 106 6.08 -5.08 19.96
N ARG A 107 6.43 -6.06 20.80
CA ARG A 107 6.88 -7.40 20.41
C ARG A 107 5.76 -8.16 19.75
N PHE A 108 4.56 -8.17 20.33
CA PHE A 108 3.39 -8.83 19.79
C PHE A 108 3.11 -8.35 18.35
N ARG A 109 3.03 -7.05 18.13
CA ARG A 109 2.80 -6.47 16.81
C ARG A 109 3.86 -6.87 15.79
N ARG A 110 5.13 -6.97 16.18
CA ARG A 110 6.25 -7.35 15.31
C ARG A 110 6.26 -8.85 15.00
N GLU A 111 6.08 -9.68 16.02
CA GLU A 111 6.29 -11.14 15.94
C GLU A 111 5.03 -11.88 15.46
N LYS A 112 3.85 -11.33 15.73
CA LYS A 112 2.57 -11.92 15.35
C LYS A 112 1.92 -11.25 14.12
N GLY A 113 2.73 -10.59 13.30
CA GLY A 113 2.27 -9.81 12.15
C GLY A 113 1.49 -10.61 11.12
N ASP A 114 1.89 -11.85 10.85
CA ASP A 114 1.23 -12.71 9.86
C ASP A 114 -0.22 -13.04 10.30
N TYR A 115 -0.44 -13.22 11.60
CA TYR A 115 -1.80 -13.40 12.18
C TYR A 115 -2.63 -12.10 12.12
N LEU A 116 -1.99 -10.94 12.28
CA LEU A 116 -2.68 -9.67 12.16
C LEU A 116 -3.15 -9.42 10.72
N GLN A 117 -2.40 -9.88 9.71
CA GLN A 117 -2.84 -9.86 8.32
C GLN A 117 -4.01 -10.82 8.11
N GLU A 118 -3.97 -12.02 8.69
CA GLU A 118 -5.07 -12.97 8.63
C GLU A 118 -6.37 -12.41 9.25
N LEU A 119 -6.27 -11.69 10.37
CA LEU A 119 -7.43 -11.04 10.99
C LEU A 119 -8.03 -9.93 10.09
N PHE A 120 -7.20 -9.22 9.32
CA PHE A 120 -7.72 -8.32 8.29
C PHE A 120 -8.52 -9.09 7.23
N GLU A 121 -8.00 -10.22 6.73
CA GLU A 121 -8.71 -11.07 5.76
C GLU A 121 -10.03 -11.58 6.34
N GLN A 122 -10.02 -12.02 7.60
CA GLN A 122 -11.24 -12.45 8.31
C GLN A 122 -12.26 -11.31 8.44
N SER A 123 -11.81 -10.07 8.71
CA SER A 123 -12.72 -8.91 8.77
C SER A 123 -13.41 -8.63 7.43
N THR A 124 -12.70 -8.90 6.32
CA THR A 124 -13.28 -8.81 4.98
C THR A 124 -14.32 -9.89 4.75
N ARG A 125 -14.02 -11.15 5.12
CA ARG A 125 -14.97 -12.27 5.03
C ARG A 125 -16.21 -12.01 5.90
N LEU A 126 -16.03 -11.54 7.11
CA LEU A 126 -17.14 -11.14 7.98
C LEU A 126 -18.03 -10.08 7.32
N ALA A 127 -17.43 -9.07 6.66
CA ALA A 127 -18.19 -8.06 5.94
C ALA A 127 -18.99 -8.64 4.76
N VAL A 128 -18.48 -9.68 4.09
CA VAL A 128 -19.20 -10.43 3.06
C VAL A 128 -20.36 -11.22 3.69
N GLU A 129 -20.11 -11.94 4.78
CA GLU A 129 -21.10 -12.79 5.49
C GLU A 129 -22.29 -11.97 6.02
N VAL A 130 -22.04 -10.78 6.56
CA VAL A 130 -23.12 -9.89 7.01
C VAL A 130 -23.80 -9.11 5.88
N GLY A 131 -23.47 -9.41 4.61
CA GLY A 131 -24.11 -8.82 3.42
C GLY A 131 -23.76 -7.35 3.18
N LEU A 132 -22.60 -6.91 3.60
CA LEU A 132 -22.13 -5.54 3.31
C LEU A 132 -21.47 -5.43 1.94
N VAL A 133 -20.85 -6.50 1.44
CA VAL A 133 -20.07 -6.50 0.20
C VAL A 133 -20.89 -7.08 -0.94
N LEU A 134 -21.09 -6.29 -2.00
CA LEU A 134 -21.88 -6.68 -3.17
C LEU A 134 -21.02 -7.09 -4.37
N LEU A 135 -19.75 -6.70 -4.43
CA LEU A 135 -18.80 -6.97 -5.53
C LEU A 135 -19.28 -6.53 -6.92
N ALA A 136 -20.29 -5.67 -7.00
CA ALA A 136 -20.76 -5.10 -8.26
C ALA A 136 -19.67 -4.23 -8.91
N HIS A 137 -18.99 -3.43 -8.08
CA HIS A 137 -17.89 -2.57 -8.53
C HIS A 137 -16.85 -2.44 -7.42
N VAL A 138 -15.58 -2.67 -7.79
CA VAL A 138 -14.42 -2.52 -6.90
C VAL A 138 -13.50 -1.44 -7.45
N ALA A 139 -13.17 -0.48 -6.61
CA ALA A 139 -12.22 0.58 -6.90
C ALA A 139 -10.83 0.23 -6.35
N ILE A 140 -9.81 0.31 -7.19
CA ILE A 140 -8.41 0.04 -6.80
C ILE A 140 -7.61 1.33 -6.93
N ASP A 141 -6.83 1.64 -5.90
CA ASP A 141 -5.92 2.79 -5.89
C ASP A 141 -4.74 2.57 -4.96
N GLY A 142 -3.69 3.33 -5.19
CA GLY A 142 -2.46 3.30 -4.41
C GLY A 142 -2.19 4.61 -3.69
N THR A 143 -1.58 4.52 -2.52
CA THR A 143 -1.15 5.69 -1.77
C THR A 143 0.24 5.52 -1.19
N LYS A 144 1.04 6.59 -1.22
CA LYS A 144 2.39 6.58 -0.67
C LYS A 144 2.33 6.90 0.83
N VAL A 145 2.93 6.02 1.64
CA VAL A 145 3.07 6.17 3.09
C VAL A 145 4.55 6.19 3.42
N GLU A 146 4.98 7.18 4.20
CA GLU A 146 6.39 7.37 4.53
C GLU A 146 6.91 6.22 5.40
N SER A 147 8.13 5.80 5.13
CA SER A 147 8.84 4.81 5.93
C SER A 147 9.30 5.39 7.27
N VAL A 148 9.81 4.55 8.16
CA VAL A 148 10.42 4.99 9.43
C VAL A 148 11.71 5.77 9.19
N ALA A 149 12.34 5.60 8.03
CA ALA A 149 13.60 6.25 7.68
C ALA A 149 13.54 7.78 7.84
N GLY A 150 14.46 8.33 8.61
CA GLY A 150 14.67 9.78 8.75
C GLY A 150 15.55 10.31 7.62
N SER A 151 15.56 11.66 7.44
CA SER A 151 16.42 12.32 6.46
C SER A 151 17.91 12.03 6.66
N HIS A 152 18.34 11.85 7.92
CA HIS A 152 19.73 11.51 8.25
C HIS A 152 20.17 10.12 7.77
N SER A 153 19.23 9.22 7.50
CA SER A 153 19.51 7.88 6.96
C SER A 153 19.62 7.84 5.45
N LEU A 154 19.41 8.97 4.77
CA LEU A 154 19.47 9.05 3.31
C LEU A 154 20.90 9.26 2.85
N TRP A 155 21.42 8.27 2.12
CA TRP A 155 22.77 8.29 1.62
C TRP A 155 22.78 8.16 0.09
N GLY A 156 23.43 9.11 -0.57
CA GLY A 156 23.76 9.09 -1.98
C GLY A 156 25.26 9.13 -2.15
N LYS A 157 25.78 9.05 -3.37
CA LYS A 157 27.23 9.05 -3.68
C LYS A 157 27.99 10.16 -2.96
N ARG A 158 27.49 11.41 -3.05
CA ARG A 158 28.13 12.56 -2.41
C ARG A 158 28.28 12.38 -0.89
N ARG A 159 27.29 11.83 -0.21
CA ARG A 159 27.36 11.62 1.23
C ARG A 159 28.32 10.47 1.60
N ILE A 160 28.34 9.41 0.80
CA ILE A 160 29.30 8.31 0.98
C ILE A 160 30.74 8.84 0.85
N GLU A 161 31.01 9.69 -0.13
CA GLU A 161 32.31 10.34 -0.30
C GLU A 161 32.67 11.23 0.87
N GLN A 162 31.72 12.04 1.37
CA GLN A 162 31.94 12.88 2.55
C GLN A 162 32.24 12.08 3.82
N GLU A 163 31.51 10.99 4.03
CA GLU A 163 31.75 10.11 5.19
C GLU A 163 33.08 9.37 5.09
N ARG A 164 33.51 8.97 3.89
CA ARG A 164 34.84 8.39 3.64
C ARG A 164 35.96 9.38 3.93
N GLU A 165 35.79 10.62 3.47
CA GLU A 165 36.76 11.66 3.72
C GLU A 165 36.87 11.98 5.21
N ALA A 166 35.74 12.09 5.91
CA ALA A 166 35.75 12.29 7.36
C ALA A 166 36.40 11.12 8.13
N ILE A 167 36.21 9.87 7.66
CA ILE A 167 36.91 8.70 8.23
C ILE A 167 38.41 8.80 7.99
N ARG A 168 38.85 9.22 6.78
CA ARG A 168 40.26 9.38 6.46
C ARG A 168 40.92 10.42 7.36
N GLN A 169 40.28 11.58 7.53
CA GLN A 169 40.79 12.63 8.40
C GLN A 169 40.95 12.16 9.87
N ILE A 170 39.98 11.42 10.41
CA ILE A 170 40.08 10.88 11.76
C ILE A 170 41.24 9.88 11.88
N LEU A 171 41.48 9.06 10.86
CA LEU A 171 42.59 8.12 10.87
C LEU A 171 43.95 8.84 10.76
N GLU A 172 44.05 9.86 9.89
CA GLU A 172 45.24 10.71 9.75
C GLU A 172 45.54 11.47 11.05
N GLU A 173 44.52 12.02 11.72
CA GLU A 173 44.68 12.67 13.02
C GLU A 173 45.12 11.66 14.11
N ALA A 174 44.61 10.43 14.11
CA ALA A 174 45.00 9.40 15.07
C ALA A 174 46.45 8.94 14.82
N GLU A 175 46.86 8.73 13.57
CA GLU A 175 48.26 8.37 13.20
C GLU A 175 49.25 9.48 13.59
N GLU A 176 48.84 10.75 13.47
CA GLU A 176 49.69 11.88 13.86
C GLU A 176 49.83 11.95 15.40
N ILE A 177 48.74 11.69 16.14
CA ILE A 177 48.77 11.63 17.60
C ILE A 177 49.67 10.46 18.05
N ASP A 178 49.49 9.26 17.53
CA ASP A 178 50.33 8.08 17.83
C ASP A 178 51.80 8.39 17.55
N ARG A 179 52.14 9.06 16.42
CA ARG A 179 53.50 9.47 16.12
C ARG A 179 54.09 10.44 17.13
N LEU A 180 53.29 11.43 17.59
CA LEU A 180 53.73 12.40 18.59
C LEU A 180 53.92 11.76 19.99
N GLU A 181 53.07 10.80 20.35
CA GLU A 181 53.16 10.04 21.57
C GLU A 181 54.39 9.10 21.59
N ASP A 182 54.66 8.44 20.46
CA ASP A 182 55.88 7.62 20.28
C ASP A 182 57.18 8.43 20.34
N GLU A 183 57.14 9.70 19.86
CA GLU A 183 58.29 10.62 19.95
C GLU A 183 58.53 11.11 21.38
N GLU A 184 57.45 11.24 22.21
CA GLU A 184 57.56 11.74 23.59
C GLU A 184 57.79 10.63 24.65
N LEU A 185 57.21 9.45 24.47
CA LEU A 185 57.10 8.45 25.55
C LEU A 185 57.96 7.18 25.32
N GLY A 186 58.48 6.95 24.11
CA GLY A 186 59.21 5.69 23.83
C GLY A 186 58.32 4.45 23.98
N ASP A 187 58.77 3.34 23.44
CA ASP A 187 58.07 2.07 23.24
C ASP A 187 57.53 1.44 24.58
N ASN A 188 56.53 2.07 25.19
CA ASN A 188 55.88 1.59 26.39
C ASN A 188 54.37 1.41 26.18
N ASP A 189 53.96 0.15 26.04
CA ASP A 189 52.64 -0.48 26.08
C ASP A 189 51.41 0.44 26.29
N GLY A 190 50.98 1.11 25.27
CA GLY A 190 49.69 1.76 25.19
C GLY A 190 48.61 0.83 24.62
N THR A 191 48.00 -0.05 25.39
CA THR A 191 46.99 -1.03 24.95
C THR A 191 45.54 -0.56 25.06
N SER A 192 45.23 0.67 24.81
CA SER A 192 43.81 1.06 24.65
C SER A 192 43.58 1.83 23.37
N LEU A 193 42.95 1.15 22.39
CA LEU A 193 42.40 1.85 21.25
C LEU A 193 41.49 2.99 21.74
N PRO A 194 41.74 4.27 21.37
CA PRO A 194 40.87 5.38 21.68
C PRO A 194 39.44 5.04 21.28
N ASP A 195 38.45 5.45 22.11
CA ASP A 195 37.03 5.22 21.80
C ASP A 195 36.61 5.75 20.40
N ALA A 196 37.33 6.78 19.93
CA ALA A 196 37.21 7.30 18.59
C ALA A 196 37.47 6.26 17.48
N LEU A 197 38.45 5.36 17.66
CA LEU A 197 38.78 4.33 16.67
C LEU A 197 37.78 3.16 16.64
N ARG A 198 37.12 2.85 17.76
CA ARG A 198 36.02 1.87 17.80
C ARG A 198 34.83 2.34 16.98
N ASP A 199 34.52 3.62 17.02
CA ASP A 199 33.46 4.24 16.23
C ASP A 199 33.79 4.28 14.74
N VAL A 200 35.07 4.48 14.37
CA VAL A 200 35.56 4.51 12.99
C VAL A 200 35.35 3.17 12.28
N ALA A 201 35.64 2.05 12.92
CA ALA A 201 35.43 0.72 12.32
C ALA A 201 33.93 0.42 12.06
N ALA A 202 33.04 0.84 12.96
CA ALA A 202 31.61 0.73 12.77
C ALA A 202 31.10 1.67 11.67
N ARG A 203 31.65 2.89 11.61
CA ARG A 203 31.34 3.90 10.61
C ARG A 203 31.78 3.47 9.22
N LYS A 204 33.00 2.91 9.09
CA LYS A 204 33.52 2.36 7.83
C LYS A 204 32.66 1.22 7.30
N ARG A 205 32.28 0.26 8.14
CA ARG A 205 31.36 -0.84 7.76
C ARG A 205 30.03 -0.30 7.25
N ARG A 206 29.48 0.75 7.87
CA ARG A 206 28.23 1.39 7.42
C ARG A 206 28.37 2.06 6.06
N VAL A 207 29.51 2.70 5.79
CA VAL A 207 29.82 3.32 4.50
C VAL A 207 29.93 2.27 3.40
N ASP A 208 30.69 1.18 3.66
CA ASP A 208 30.92 0.11 2.70
C ASP A 208 29.59 -0.62 2.36
N GLU A 209 28.77 -0.88 3.37
CA GLU A 209 27.45 -1.48 3.17
C GLU A 209 26.50 -0.55 2.39
N ALA A 210 26.51 0.75 2.68
CA ALA A 210 25.73 1.73 1.95
C ALA A 210 26.14 1.84 0.49
N GLU A 211 27.46 1.82 0.20
CA GLU A 211 27.95 1.83 -1.17
C GLU A 211 27.56 0.56 -1.94
N LYS A 212 27.71 -0.60 -1.31
CA LYS A 212 27.27 -1.88 -1.87
C LYS A 212 25.79 -1.85 -2.24
N GLN A 213 24.93 -1.43 -1.32
CA GLN A 213 23.49 -1.31 -1.54
C GLN A 213 23.16 -0.28 -2.63
N LEU A 214 23.86 0.85 -2.68
CA LEU A 214 23.67 1.86 -3.71
C LEU A 214 24.01 1.32 -5.11
N ARG A 215 25.10 0.55 -5.21
CA ARG A 215 25.54 -0.11 -6.45
C ARG A 215 24.58 -1.19 -6.90
N GLU A 216 24.17 -2.08 -5.99
CA GLU A 216 23.26 -3.20 -6.28
C GLU A 216 21.84 -2.70 -6.65
N SER A 217 21.37 -1.64 -6.00
CA SER A 217 20.05 -1.08 -6.28
C SER A 217 19.97 -0.27 -7.57
N GLY A 218 21.09 0.16 -8.15
CA GLY A 218 21.17 1.06 -9.31
C GLY A 218 20.54 2.45 -9.06
N LYS A 219 20.32 2.84 -7.80
CA LYS A 219 19.63 4.06 -7.41
C LYS A 219 20.58 5.21 -7.09
N GLN A 220 20.02 6.42 -7.05
CA GLN A 220 20.81 7.61 -6.68
C GLN A 220 20.90 7.80 -5.17
N VAL A 221 19.90 7.32 -4.42
CA VAL A 221 19.79 7.47 -2.96
C VAL A 221 19.20 6.20 -2.36
N ILE A 222 19.76 5.77 -1.23
CA ILE A 222 19.27 4.67 -0.40
C ILE A 222 19.02 5.15 1.03
N SER A 223 18.31 4.34 1.82
CA SER A 223 18.23 4.52 3.27
C SER A 223 19.08 3.47 3.97
N THR A 224 20.03 3.89 4.79
CA THR A 224 20.88 2.98 5.58
C THR A 224 20.15 2.32 6.76
N THR A 225 19.01 2.87 7.19
CA THR A 225 18.19 2.31 8.27
C THR A 225 17.02 1.47 7.78
N GLU A 226 16.61 1.66 6.53
CA GLU A 226 15.47 0.98 5.92
C GLU A 226 15.71 0.78 4.40
N PRO A 227 16.61 -0.14 4.03
CA PRO A 227 17.05 -0.33 2.64
C PRO A 227 15.93 -0.72 1.68
N GLU A 228 14.86 -1.31 2.21
CA GLU A 228 13.68 -1.70 1.41
C GLU A 228 12.81 -0.53 0.99
N SER A 229 12.85 0.60 1.71
CA SER A 229 12.07 1.79 1.34
C SER A 229 12.61 2.45 0.06
N ARG A 230 11.77 3.21 -0.63
CA ARG A 230 12.11 3.85 -1.90
C ARG A 230 11.76 5.34 -1.87
N PRO A 231 12.52 6.19 -2.56
CA PRO A 231 12.16 7.59 -2.71
C PRO A 231 10.91 7.69 -3.60
N MET A 232 9.81 8.14 -3.03
CA MET A 232 8.53 8.30 -3.74
C MET A 232 8.00 9.72 -3.55
N ARG A 233 7.29 10.22 -4.57
CA ARG A 233 6.63 11.51 -4.50
C ARG A 233 5.39 11.43 -3.61
N THR A 234 5.39 12.16 -2.51
CA THR A 234 4.26 12.32 -1.59
C THR A 234 3.72 13.75 -1.65
N SER A 235 2.63 14.04 -0.94
CA SER A 235 2.12 15.42 -0.77
C SER A 235 3.12 16.35 -0.06
N ARG A 236 4.12 15.79 0.63
CA ARG A 236 5.18 16.50 1.36
C ARG A 236 6.53 16.52 0.61
N GLY A 237 6.52 16.28 -0.70
CA GLY A 237 7.71 16.14 -1.53
C GLY A 237 8.20 14.69 -1.63
N VAL A 238 9.43 14.49 -2.10
CA VAL A 238 10.04 13.17 -2.22
C VAL A 238 10.44 12.67 -0.83
N ARG A 239 9.93 11.51 -0.44
CA ARG A 239 10.19 10.86 0.85
C ARG A 239 10.45 9.37 0.64
N MET A 240 11.28 8.80 1.53
CA MET A 240 11.40 7.33 1.60
C MET A 240 10.07 6.75 2.04
N SER A 241 9.51 5.90 1.21
CA SER A 241 8.11 5.47 1.34
C SER A 241 7.92 4.06 0.82
N TYR A 242 6.77 3.49 1.14
CA TYR A 242 6.19 2.33 0.48
C TYR A 242 4.91 2.74 -0.22
N ASN A 243 4.54 1.99 -1.23
CA ASN A 243 3.30 2.16 -1.96
C ASN A 243 2.25 1.18 -1.42
N VAL A 244 1.26 1.70 -0.73
CA VAL A 244 0.14 0.93 -0.17
C VAL A 244 -0.98 0.91 -1.20
N GLN A 245 -1.42 -0.28 -1.57
CA GLN A 245 -2.52 -0.52 -2.49
C GLN A 245 -3.76 -0.96 -1.70
N ALA A 246 -4.92 -0.51 -2.13
CA ALA A 246 -6.20 -0.95 -1.57
C ALA A 246 -7.22 -1.21 -2.68
N ALA A 247 -7.98 -2.30 -2.52
CA ALA A 247 -9.17 -2.60 -3.31
C ALA A 247 -10.39 -2.41 -2.40
N VAL A 248 -11.32 -1.59 -2.82
CA VAL A 248 -12.42 -1.10 -1.99
C VAL A 248 -13.75 -1.37 -2.67
N ASP A 249 -14.71 -1.96 -1.95
CA ASP A 249 -16.10 -2.09 -2.41
C ASP A 249 -16.73 -0.71 -2.56
N SER A 250 -17.38 -0.47 -3.71
CA SER A 250 -17.90 0.85 -4.03
C SER A 250 -19.13 1.25 -3.24
N THR A 251 -19.86 0.30 -2.70
CA THR A 251 -21.12 0.54 -2.00
C THR A 251 -20.89 0.90 -0.55
N THR A 252 -20.01 0.14 0.12
CA THR A 252 -19.84 0.24 1.57
C THR A 252 -18.48 0.78 1.98
N GLN A 253 -17.55 0.89 1.05
CA GLN A 253 -16.16 1.25 1.30
C GLN A 253 -15.40 0.23 2.18
N VAL A 254 -15.84 -1.01 2.24
CA VAL A 254 -15.07 -2.10 2.85
C VAL A 254 -13.80 -2.34 2.04
N VAL A 255 -12.66 -2.45 2.70
CA VAL A 255 -11.40 -2.80 2.06
C VAL A 255 -11.35 -4.31 1.87
N LEU A 256 -11.35 -4.75 0.61
CA LEU A 256 -11.43 -6.16 0.21
C LEU A 256 -10.07 -6.82 0.05
N GLY A 257 -9.06 -6.02 -0.22
CA GLY A 257 -7.70 -6.50 -0.40
C GLY A 257 -6.69 -5.38 -0.25
N MET A 258 -5.47 -5.74 0.10
CA MET A 258 -4.38 -4.80 0.25
C MET A 258 -3.05 -5.42 -0.16
N THR A 259 -2.15 -4.61 -0.69
CA THR A 259 -0.73 -4.96 -0.83
C THR A 259 0.14 -3.76 -0.48
N VAL A 260 1.38 -4.04 -0.06
CA VAL A 260 2.40 -3.01 0.15
C VAL A 260 3.59 -3.36 -0.72
N THR A 261 4.04 -2.40 -1.52
CA THR A 261 5.11 -2.62 -2.48
C THR A 261 6.17 -1.52 -2.44
N GLN A 262 7.34 -1.84 -2.97
CA GLN A 262 8.43 -0.89 -3.20
C GLN A 262 8.33 -0.19 -4.55
N ASP A 263 7.38 -0.57 -5.41
CA ASP A 263 7.19 0.02 -6.73
C ASP A 263 6.69 1.45 -6.61
N GLU A 264 7.35 2.37 -7.29
CA GLU A 264 6.98 3.80 -7.29
C GLU A 264 5.70 4.07 -8.07
N ASN A 265 5.37 3.18 -9.03
CA ASN A 265 4.19 3.27 -9.88
C ASN A 265 3.28 2.04 -9.72
N ASP A 266 2.03 2.18 -10.16
CA ASP A 266 0.97 1.21 -9.94
C ASP A 266 0.76 0.25 -11.12
N ARG A 267 1.59 0.35 -12.19
CA ARG A 267 1.42 -0.37 -13.47
C ARG A 267 1.39 -1.89 -13.36
N ARG A 268 1.99 -2.46 -12.31
CA ARG A 268 2.08 -3.91 -12.11
C ARG A 268 1.22 -4.41 -10.95
N GLN A 269 0.46 -3.52 -10.31
CA GLN A 269 -0.20 -3.87 -9.04
C GLN A 269 -1.60 -4.47 -9.25
N LEU A 270 -2.25 -4.25 -10.39
CA LEU A 270 -3.64 -4.66 -10.63
C LEU A 270 -3.86 -6.16 -10.42
N GLY A 271 -3.00 -7.00 -11.02
CA GLY A 271 -3.13 -8.45 -10.95
C GLY A 271 -3.04 -8.98 -9.51
N ALA A 272 -2.08 -8.49 -8.74
CA ALA A 272 -1.92 -8.83 -7.33
C ALA A 272 -3.16 -8.42 -6.52
N MET A 273 -3.66 -7.20 -6.73
CA MET A 273 -4.85 -6.70 -6.03
C MET A 273 -6.11 -7.51 -6.35
N LEU A 274 -6.33 -7.89 -7.60
CA LEU A 274 -7.46 -8.75 -7.98
C LEU A 274 -7.35 -10.17 -7.39
N SER A 275 -6.14 -10.67 -7.23
CA SER A 275 -5.91 -11.96 -6.56
C SER A 275 -6.19 -11.87 -5.06
N GLU A 276 -5.82 -10.77 -4.41
CA GLU A 276 -6.17 -10.49 -3.00
C GLU A 276 -7.69 -10.42 -2.80
N VAL A 277 -8.40 -9.67 -3.66
CA VAL A 277 -9.87 -9.59 -3.60
C VAL A 277 -10.49 -10.98 -3.71
N TYR A 278 -10.06 -11.78 -4.69
CA TYR A 278 -10.58 -13.14 -4.86
C TYR A 278 -10.27 -14.05 -3.68
N ARG A 279 -9.05 -13.99 -3.13
CA ARG A 279 -8.65 -14.76 -1.95
C ARG A 279 -9.53 -14.46 -0.73
N ASN A 280 -9.87 -13.19 -0.55
CA ASN A 280 -10.60 -12.73 0.64
C ASN A 280 -12.11 -12.86 0.52
N THR A 281 -12.66 -12.84 -0.71
CA THR A 281 -14.11 -12.84 -0.95
C THR A 281 -14.63 -14.11 -1.63
N GLY A 282 -13.74 -14.90 -2.25
CA GLY A 282 -14.11 -16.06 -3.07
C GLY A 282 -14.73 -15.71 -4.42
N CYS A 283 -14.92 -14.44 -4.73
CA CYS A 283 -15.64 -13.96 -5.91
C CYS A 283 -14.84 -12.91 -6.71
N LYS A 284 -15.17 -12.80 -8.00
CA LYS A 284 -14.62 -11.75 -8.88
C LYS A 284 -15.58 -10.56 -8.90
N PRO A 285 -15.11 -9.30 -8.79
CA PRO A 285 -15.96 -8.13 -9.01
C PRO A 285 -16.39 -8.03 -10.46
N ALA A 286 -17.63 -7.57 -10.70
CA ALA A 286 -18.16 -7.40 -12.05
C ALA A 286 -17.43 -6.25 -12.80
N VAL A 287 -17.22 -5.14 -12.10
CA VAL A 287 -16.50 -3.98 -12.65
C VAL A 287 -15.32 -3.63 -11.75
N VAL A 288 -14.18 -3.33 -12.38
CA VAL A 288 -12.95 -2.89 -11.68
C VAL A 288 -12.55 -1.52 -12.20
N SER A 289 -12.47 -0.54 -11.32
CA SER A 289 -11.96 0.79 -11.68
C SER A 289 -10.61 1.07 -11.05
N ALA A 290 -9.73 1.72 -11.82
CA ALA A 290 -8.43 2.19 -11.33
C ALA A 290 -8.03 3.49 -12.03
N ASP A 291 -7.03 4.18 -11.48
CA ASP A 291 -6.53 5.40 -12.11
C ASP A 291 -5.65 5.10 -13.35
N LYS A 292 -5.23 6.17 -14.04
CA LYS A 292 -4.35 6.05 -15.21
C LYS A 292 -2.97 5.44 -14.89
N GLY A 293 -2.55 5.45 -13.62
CA GLY A 293 -1.30 4.84 -13.18
C GLY A 293 -1.27 3.32 -13.36
N TYR A 294 -2.44 2.69 -13.34
CA TYR A 294 -2.60 1.25 -13.59
C TYR A 294 -2.70 0.90 -15.07
N TYR A 295 -2.80 1.90 -15.97
CA TYR A 295 -2.91 1.61 -17.39
C TYR A 295 -1.63 0.97 -17.92
N SER A 296 -1.72 -0.28 -18.36
CA SER A 296 -0.68 -1.01 -19.07
C SER A 296 -1.29 -2.13 -19.91
N ALA A 297 -0.63 -2.52 -21.00
CA ALA A 297 -1.08 -3.65 -21.82
C ALA A 297 -1.20 -4.95 -20.99
N GLY A 298 -0.31 -5.16 -20.02
CA GLY A 298 -0.35 -6.30 -19.10
C GLY A 298 -1.61 -6.30 -18.24
N ASN A 299 -1.98 -5.16 -17.67
CA ASN A 299 -3.19 -5.05 -16.86
C ASN A 299 -4.48 -5.21 -17.67
N LEU A 300 -4.51 -4.69 -18.90
CA LEU A 300 -5.65 -4.91 -19.81
C LEU A 300 -5.81 -6.40 -20.16
N LYS A 301 -4.69 -7.09 -20.39
CA LYS A 301 -4.68 -8.54 -20.63
C LYS A 301 -5.16 -9.34 -19.41
N ILE A 302 -4.73 -8.96 -18.21
CA ILE A 302 -5.19 -9.58 -16.95
C ILE A 302 -6.71 -9.45 -16.79
N LEU A 303 -7.28 -8.27 -17.09
CA LEU A 303 -8.73 -8.07 -17.01
C LEU A 303 -9.47 -8.92 -18.06
N ASP A 304 -8.95 -9.02 -19.27
CA ASP A 304 -9.51 -9.83 -20.35
C ASP A 304 -9.48 -11.33 -20.01
N GLU A 305 -8.33 -11.86 -19.58
CA GLU A 305 -8.18 -13.25 -19.13
C GLU A 305 -9.08 -13.60 -17.95
N ARG A 306 -9.41 -12.64 -17.11
CA ARG A 306 -10.31 -12.81 -15.98
C ARG A 306 -11.77 -12.56 -16.31
N GLU A 307 -12.08 -12.17 -17.55
CA GLU A 307 -13.43 -11.80 -18.03
C GLU A 307 -14.06 -10.69 -17.17
N GLN A 308 -13.24 -9.72 -16.74
CA GLN A 308 -13.67 -8.60 -15.90
C GLN A 308 -13.73 -7.30 -16.68
N VAL A 309 -14.80 -6.54 -16.46
CA VAL A 309 -14.94 -5.21 -17.07
C VAL A 309 -14.06 -4.22 -16.34
N GLY A 310 -13.13 -3.61 -17.06
CA GLY A 310 -12.25 -2.58 -16.53
C GLY A 310 -12.73 -1.17 -16.81
N ALA A 311 -12.56 -0.26 -15.86
CA ALA A 311 -12.76 1.18 -16.02
C ALA A 311 -11.47 1.92 -15.62
N ILE A 312 -10.40 1.71 -16.39
CA ILE A 312 -9.10 2.35 -16.15
C ILE A 312 -8.96 3.54 -17.10
N SER A 313 -8.69 4.73 -16.53
CA SER A 313 -8.48 5.93 -17.33
C SER A 313 -7.33 5.76 -18.34
N VAL A 314 -7.62 5.92 -19.63
CA VAL A 314 -6.62 5.77 -20.70
C VAL A 314 -5.81 7.06 -20.80
N PRO A 315 -4.47 7.00 -20.81
CA PRO A 315 -3.64 8.17 -21.09
C PRO A 315 -3.93 8.69 -22.50
N LYS A 316 -4.04 9.99 -22.67
CA LYS A 316 -4.04 10.59 -24.01
C LYS A 316 -2.72 10.23 -24.66
N LEU A 317 -2.77 9.34 -25.66
CA LEU A 317 -1.59 9.06 -26.47
C LEU A 317 -1.31 10.26 -27.39
N PRO A 318 -0.04 10.61 -27.60
CA PRO A 318 0.29 11.51 -28.68
C PRO A 318 -0.22 10.89 -30.01
N PRO A 319 -0.64 11.72 -30.98
CA PRO A 319 -1.08 11.23 -32.27
C PRO A 319 -0.04 10.25 -32.83
N GLN A 320 -0.47 9.01 -33.14
CA GLN A 320 0.44 7.96 -33.64
C GLN A 320 0.90 8.20 -35.08
N CYS A 321 0.68 9.37 -35.63
CA CYS A 321 1.19 9.76 -36.95
C CYS A 321 2.69 9.95 -36.91
N LYS A 322 3.44 8.94 -37.30
CA LYS A 322 4.89 9.04 -37.47
C LYS A 322 5.29 9.98 -38.63
N ARG A 323 4.36 10.40 -39.45
CA ARG A 323 4.56 11.34 -40.57
C ARG A 323 3.40 12.32 -40.60
N PRO A 324 3.63 13.62 -40.61
CA PRO A 324 2.59 14.62 -40.80
C PRO A 324 1.84 14.34 -42.14
N GLY A 325 0.53 14.37 -42.10
CA GLY A 325 -0.31 14.16 -43.31
C GLY A 325 -0.61 12.70 -43.66
N VAL A 326 -0.22 11.71 -42.83
CA VAL A 326 -0.57 10.30 -43.07
C VAL A 326 -1.57 9.82 -41.99
N TYR A 327 -2.58 9.08 -42.37
CA TYR A 327 -3.60 8.52 -41.49
C TYR A 327 -3.00 7.62 -40.43
N GLY A 328 -3.25 7.95 -39.13
CA GLY A 328 -2.97 7.11 -38.01
C GLY A 328 -3.95 5.95 -37.89
N ILE A 329 -3.67 5.04 -36.93
CA ILE A 329 -4.53 3.87 -36.66
C ILE A 329 -5.95 4.28 -36.22
N ASP A 330 -6.10 5.41 -35.59
CA ASP A 330 -7.33 6.07 -35.12
C ASP A 330 -8.27 6.48 -36.28
N CYS A 331 -7.74 6.58 -37.50
CA CYS A 331 -8.56 6.81 -38.73
C CYS A 331 -9.17 5.52 -39.30
N PHE A 332 -8.85 4.35 -38.74
CA PHE A 332 -9.34 3.04 -39.19
C PHE A 332 -10.35 2.50 -38.17
N GLU A 333 -11.54 2.16 -38.64
CA GLU A 333 -12.60 1.58 -37.80
C GLU A 333 -12.37 0.07 -37.65
N TYR A 334 -12.33 -0.43 -36.41
CA TYR A 334 -12.20 -1.85 -36.12
C TYR A 334 -13.56 -2.51 -35.97
N ASP A 335 -13.82 -3.54 -36.74
CA ASP A 335 -14.95 -4.45 -36.58
C ASP A 335 -14.49 -5.68 -35.77
N GLU A 336 -15.03 -5.80 -34.56
CA GLU A 336 -14.67 -6.86 -33.63
C GLU A 336 -15.25 -8.22 -34.00
N ILE A 337 -16.42 -8.23 -34.64
CA ILE A 337 -17.10 -9.46 -35.09
C ILE A 337 -16.37 -10.06 -36.30
N GLY A 338 -16.02 -9.24 -37.27
CA GLY A 338 -15.31 -9.68 -38.46
C GLY A 338 -13.80 -9.74 -38.31
N ASP A 339 -13.24 -9.26 -37.20
CA ASP A 339 -11.78 -9.08 -36.97
C ASP A 339 -11.11 -8.37 -38.17
N THR A 340 -11.70 -7.26 -38.60
CA THR A 340 -11.26 -6.45 -39.74
C THR A 340 -11.15 -4.98 -39.39
N TYR A 341 -10.34 -4.24 -40.12
CA TYR A 341 -10.33 -2.79 -40.11
C TYR A 341 -10.92 -2.19 -41.37
N ARG A 342 -11.73 -1.15 -41.22
CA ARG A 342 -12.23 -0.35 -42.32
C ARG A 342 -11.41 0.92 -42.48
N CYS A 343 -10.84 1.16 -43.65
CA CYS A 343 -10.05 2.38 -43.89
C CYS A 343 -10.97 3.59 -44.15
N PRO A 344 -10.47 4.85 -44.10
CA PRO A 344 -11.26 6.06 -44.40
C PRO A 344 -11.89 6.08 -45.80
N ALA A 345 -11.36 5.30 -46.76
CA ALA A 345 -11.93 5.11 -48.07
C ALA A 345 -12.95 3.94 -48.14
N GLY A 346 -13.40 3.39 -47.01
CA GLY A 346 -14.39 2.32 -46.90
C GLY A 346 -13.89 0.91 -47.22
N LYS A 347 -12.60 0.71 -47.52
CA LYS A 347 -12.04 -0.60 -47.86
C LYS A 347 -11.64 -1.40 -46.61
N LEU A 348 -11.75 -2.74 -46.71
CA LEU A 348 -11.45 -3.64 -45.58
C LEU A 348 -9.98 -4.08 -45.58
N LEU A 349 -9.39 -4.06 -44.37
CA LEU A 349 -8.13 -4.69 -44.07
C LEU A 349 -8.43 -5.97 -43.28
N THR A 350 -7.98 -7.11 -43.79
CA THR A 350 -8.18 -8.43 -43.17
C THR A 350 -6.93 -8.85 -42.40
N PHE A 351 -7.13 -9.61 -41.33
CA PHE A 351 -6.03 -10.21 -40.56
C PHE A 351 -5.21 -11.15 -41.47
N ARG A 352 -3.89 -11.02 -41.37
CA ARG A 352 -2.95 -11.86 -42.12
C ARG A 352 -2.09 -12.75 -41.26
N GLN A 353 -1.47 -12.16 -40.21
CA GLN A 353 -0.53 -12.87 -39.35
C GLN A 353 -0.28 -12.11 -38.06
N THR A 354 0.30 -12.81 -37.09
CA THR A 354 0.89 -12.23 -35.89
C THR A 354 2.37 -12.00 -36.11
N SER A 355 2.91 -10.88 -35.64
CA SER A 355 4.32 -10.51 -35.76
C SER A 355 4.86 -10.07 -34.42
N ASP A 356 5.92 -10.72 -33.96
CA ASP A 356 6.67 -10.32 -32.75
C ASP A 356 7.73 -9.27 -33.10
N LYS A 357 7.70 -8.14 -32.37
CA LYS A 357 8.70 -7.08 -32.49
C LYS A 357 9.24 -6.76 -31.10
N GLY A 358 10.25 -7.49 -30.67
CA GLY A 358 10.82 -7.36 -29.35
C GLY A 358 9.82 -7.73 -28.25
N ASN A 359 9.53 -6.81 -27.31
CA ASN A 359 8.61 -7.07 -26.20
C ASN A 359 7.12 -6.86 -26.55
N SER A 360 6.74 -6.81 -27.85
CA SER A 360 5.37 -6.49 -28.26
C SER A 360 4.90 -7.38 -29.42
N VAL A 361 3.72 -7.94 -29.25
CA VAL A 361 3.03 -8.75 -30.25
C VAL A 361 2.10 -7.86 -31.05
N TYR A 362 2.16 -7.93 -32.39
CA TYR A 362 1.35 -7.16 -33.30
C TYR A 362 0.49 -8.10 -34.16
N ARG A 363 -0.77 -7.76 -34.33
CA ARG A 363 -1.65 -8.34 -35.39
C ARG A 363 -1.49 -7.48 -36.61
N VAL A 364 -1.23 -8.13 -37.74
CA VAL A 364 -1.00 -7.47 -39.05
C VAL A 364 -2.25 -7.63 -39.90
N TYR A 365 -2.81 -6.48 -40.28
CA TYR A 365 -3.97 -6.41 -41.22
C TYR A 365 -3.52 -5.80 -42.52
N ILE A 366 -4.04 -6.32 -43.64
CA ILE A 366 -3.64 -5.90 -44.98
C ILE A 366 -4.89 -5.65 -45.84
N CYS A 367 -4.87 -4.53 -46.55
CA CYS A 367 -5.79 -4.26 -47.65
C CYS A 367 -5.02 -4.39 -48.95
N GLY A 368 -5.37 -5.36 -49.79
CA GLY A 368 -4.78 -5.55 -51.13
C GLY A 368 -5.38 -4.63 -52.19
N ASP A 369 -6.58 -4.14 -51.97
CA ASP A 369 -7.35 -3.35 -52.97
C ASP A 369 -7.11 -1.83 -52.81
N CYS A 370 -5.84 -1.42 -52.91
CA CYS A 370 -5.42 -0.01 -52.78
C CYS A 370 -5.01 0.61 -54.13
N GLN A 371 -5.12 -0.12 -55.25
CA GLN A 371 -4.85 0.44 -56.57
C GLN A 371 -5.97 1.41 -56.97
N GLY A 372 -5.59 2.59 -57.50
CA GLY A 372 -6.54 3.63 -57.88
C GLY A 372 -7.24 4.36 -56.73
N CYS A 373 -6.85 4.14 -55.47
CA CYS A 373 -7.43 4.83 -54.31
C CYS A 373 -6.98 6.31 -54.27
N LEU A 374 -7.91 7.25 -54.26
CA LEU A 374 -7.64 8.69 -54.19
C LEU A 374 -6.95 9.10 -52.89
N GLN A 375 -7.11 8.32 -51.82
CA GLN A 375 -6.52 8.59 -50.49
C GLN A 375 -5.21 7.81 -50.23
N ARG A 376 -4.62 7.24 -51.29
CA ARG A 376 -3.45 6.35 -51.18
C ARG A 376 -2.24 7.02 -50.50
N GLU A 377 -1.98 8.28 -50.84
CA GLU A 377 -0.87 9.05 -50.26
C GLU A 377 -1.11 9.38 -48.80
N LEU A 378 -2.30 9.86 -48.45
CA LEU A 378 -2.73 10.12 -47.08
C LEU A 378 -2.76 8.82 -46.23
N CYS A 379 -3.13 7.71 -46.86
CA CYS A 379 -3.13 6.41 -46.22
C CYS A 379 -1.72 5.84 -46.01
N GLY A 380 -0.72 6.29 -46.81
CA GLY A 380 0.63 5.75 -46.78
C GLY A 380 0.69 4.28 -47.21
N ALA A 381 -0.15 3.88 -48.17
CA ALA A 381 -0.19 2.53 -48.69
C ALA A 381 1.01 2.26 -49.58
N GLY A 382 1.72 1.16 -49.33
CA GLY A 382 2.88 0.71 -50.10
C GLY A 382 2.51 0.02 -51.45
N LYS A 383 3.52 -0.57 -52.09
CA LYS A 383 3.34 -1.27 -53.39
C LYS A 383 2.27 -2.39 -53.33
N HIS A 384 2.20 -3.07 -52.18
CA HIS A 384 1.30 -4.22 -51.94
C HIS A 384 0.04 -3.85 -51.14
N GLY A 385 -0.33 -2.57 -51.11
CA GLY A 385 -1.49 -2.09 -50.37
C GLY A 385 -1.17 -1.51 -48.99
N LYS A 386 -2.21 -1.25 -48.19
CA LYS A 386 -2.06 -0.73 -46.82
C LYS A 386 -1.82 -1.88 -45.84
N ARG A 387 -0.73 -1.77 -45.13
CA ARG A 387 -0.43 -2.61 -43.98
C ARG A 387 -0.67 -1.83 -42.71
N LEU A 388 -1.39 -2.42 -41.73
CA LEU A 388 -1.66 -1.88 -40.44
C LEU A 388 -1.13 -2.89 -39.40
N ASP A 389 -0.09 -2.50 -38.65
CA ASP A 389 0.46 -3.29 -37.56
C ASP A 389 -0.19 -2.81 -36.25
N VAL A 390 -1.08 -3.61 -35.71
CA VAL A 390 -1.86 -3.30 -34.51
C VAL A 390 -1.29 -4.06 -33.33
N ASN A 391 -0.84 -3.36 -32.33
CA ASN A 391 -0.42 -4.02 -31.07
C ASN A 391 -1.62 -4.78 -30.50
N VAL A 392 -1.41 -6.03 -30.04
CA VAL A 392 -2.48 -6.87 -29.45
C VAL A 392 -3.18 -6.13 -28.29
N GLY A 393 -2.44 -5.32 -27.51
CA GLY A 393 -3.03 -4.46 -26.49
C GLY A 393 -3.94 -3.35 -27.01
N ASN A 394 -3.96 -3.06 -28.32
CA ASN A 394 -4.76 -1.95 -28.85
C ASN A 394 -6.25 -2.30 -28.94
N SER A 395 -6.61 -3.53 -29.24
CA SER A 395 -8.01 -4.00 -29.22
C SER A 395 -8.60 -3.93 -27.80
N LEU A 396 -7.83 -4.36 -26.80
CA LEU A 396 -8.19 -4.26 -25.38
C LEU A 396 -8.32 -2.80 -24.93
N ARG A 397 -7.43 -1.94 -25.39
CA ARG A 397 -7.51 -0.50 -25.16
C ARG A 397 -8.79 0.09 -25.76
N MET A 398 -9.09 -0.20 -27.02
CA MET A 398 -10.30 0.30 -27.70
C MET A 398 -11.58 -0.17 -27.03
N ARG A 399 -11.60 -1.42 -26.52
CA ARG A 399 -12.71 -1.95 -25.73
C ARG A 399 -12.87 -1.16 -24.42
N MET A 400 -11.79 -0.87 -23.74
CA MET A 400 -11.77 -0.03 -22.55
C MET A 400 -12.28 1.38 -22.82
N GLU A 401 -11.78 2.03 -23.89
CA GLU A 401 -12.21 3.37 -24.30
C GLU A 401 -13.70 3.42 -24.65
N ARG A 402 -14.21 2.41 -25.37
CA ARG A 402 -15.65 2.29 -25.66
C ARG A 402 -16.48 2.14 -24.38
N PHE A 403 -16.05 1.29 -23.45
CA PHE A 403 -16.73 1.16 -22.17
C PHE A 403 -16.72 2.49 -21.40
N LEU A 404 -15.59 3.17 -21.30
CA LEU A 404 -15.49 4.48 -20.63
C LEU A 404 -16.34 5.57 -21.31
N ALA A 405 -16.68 5.43 -22.59
CA ALA A 405 -17.58 6.32 -23.30
C ALA A 405 -19.06 6.08 -22.98
N THR A 406 -19.43 4.94 -22.38
CA THR A 406 -20.78 4.65 -21.91
C THR A 406 -21.08 5.37 -20.59
N ASP A 407 -22.40 5.53 -20.26
CA ASP A 407 -22.80 6.09 -18.96
C ASP A 407 -22.28 5.26 -17.79
N ALA A 408 -22.34 3.93 -17.89
CA ALA A 408 -21.84 3.02 -16.86
C ALA A 408 -20.33 3.16 -16.65
N GLY A 409 -19.55 3.28 -17.73
CA GLY A 409 -18.10 3.45 -17.67
C GLY A 409 -17.70 4.80 -17.09
N ARG A 410 -18.41 5.88 -17.47
CA ARG A 410 -18.20 7.21 -16.87
C ARG A 410 -18.52 7.21 -15.38
N ALA A 411 -19.65 6.61 -14.99
CA ALA A 411 -20.05 6.47 -13.60
C ALA A 411 -19.00 5.69 -12.80
N ALA A 412 -18.51 4.56 -13.30
CA ALA A 412 -17.48 3.77 -12.64
C ALA A 412 -16.16 4.56 -12.44
N ALA A 413 -15.74 5.34 -13.43
CA ALA A 413 -14.52 6.15 -13.34
C ALA A 413 -14.65 7.30 -12.31
N VAL A 414 -15.83 7.92 -12.21
CA VAL A 414 -16.13 8.96 -11.21
C VAL A 414 -16.23 8.35 -9.82
N LEU A 415 -16.96 7.24 -9.70
CA LEU A 415 -17.21 6.55 -8.44
C LEU A 415 -15.89 6.10 -7.76
N ARG A 416 -14.86 5.72 -8.54
CA ARG A 416 -13.55 5.37 -8.00
C ARG A 416 -13.03 6.41 -7.01
N LYS A 417 -13.01 7.70 -7.41
CA LYS A 417 -12.53 8.78 -6.55
C LYS A 417 -13.36 8.90 -5.27
N GLN A 418 -14.67 8.84 -5.41
CA GLN A 418 -15.60 8.98 -4.29
C GLN A 418 -15.50 7.83 -3.29
N VAL A 419 -14.99 6.67 -3.71
CA VAL A 419 -14.89 5.45 -2.88
C VAL A 419 -13.53 5.35 -2.20
N VAL A 420 -12.43 5.43 -2.95
CA VAL A 420 -11.09 5.13 -2.43
C VAL A 420 -10.47 6.34 -1.72
N GLU A 421 -10.67 7.55 -2.25
CA GLU A 421 -10.10 8.76 -1.64
C GLU A 421 -10.56 8.97 -0.19
N PRO A 422 -11.85 8.79 0.18
CA PRO A 422 -12.28 8.85 1.57
C PRO A 422 -11.65 7.79 2.46
N VAL A 423 -11.44 6.55 1.98
CA VAL A 423 -10.77 5.50 2.74
C VAL A 423 -9.34 5.91 3.07
N PHE A 424 -8.58 6.39 2.09
CA PHE A 424 -7.24 6.92 2.33
C PHE A 424 -7.24 8.21 3.17
N GLY A 425 -8.24 9.07 2.99
CA GLY A 425 -8.43 10.25 3.81
C GLY A 425 -8.63 9.89 5.28
N GLN A 426 -9.58 9.01 5.59
CA GLN A 426 -9.84 8.53 6.95
C GLN A 426 -8.61 7.87 7.58
N THR A 427 -7.87 7.05 6.82
CA THR A 427 -6.67 6.39 7.34
C THR A 427 -5.55 7.38 7.61
N LYS A 428 -5.30 8.35 6.73
CA LYS A 428 -4.20 9.31 6.88
C LYS A 428 -4.50 10.42 7.88
N GLU A 429 -5.73 10.94 7.90
CA GLU A 429 -6.10 12.08 8.76
C GLU A 429 -6.58 11.60 10.13
N ASN A 430 -7.63 10.79 10.18
CA ASN A 430 -8.25 10.40 11.44
C ASN A 430 -7.38 9.39 12.21
N ARG A 431 -6.78 8.41 11.51
CA ARG A 431 -5.88 7.41 12.11
C ARG A 431 -4.40 7.79 12.04
N LYS A 432 -4.07 8.99 11.55
CA LYS A 432 -2.71 9.55 11.47
C LYS A 432 -1.71 8.62 10.76
N PHE A 433 -2.17 7.82 9.77
CA PHE A 433 -1.37 6.84 9.06
C PHE A 433 -0.62 7.46 7.87
N ARG A 434 0.19 8.49 8.13
CA ARG A 434 1.03 9.16 7.12
C ARG A 434 2.46 8.61 7.06
N ARG A 435 2.89 7.90 8.12
CA ARG A 435 4.22 7.31 8.26
C ARG A 435 4.12 5.99 9.02
N PHE A 436 4.90 5.01 8.60
CA PHE A 436 5.03 3.73 9.30
C PHE A 436 5.78 3.89 10.64
N MET A 437 5.51 3.01 11.58
CA MET A 437 6.24 2.88 12.84
C MET A 437 7.01 1.56 12.91
N LEU A 438 6.65 0.57 12.11
CA LEU A 438 7.40 -0.66 11.91
C LEU A 438 8.32 -0.52 10.70
N ARG A 439 9.51 -1.11 10.80
CA ARG A 439 10.52 -1.07 9.74
C ARG A 439 10.36 -2.22 8.76
N GLY A 440 10.83 -1.98 7.54
CA GLY A 440 10.87 -2.95 6.47
C GLY A 440 9.51 -3.19 5.81
N LEU A 441 9.51 -3.87 4.67
CA LEU A 441 8.30 -4.14 3.88
C LEU A 441 7.30 -5.00 4.68
N LYS A 442 7.80 -6.01 5.42
CA LYS A 442 6.96 -6.84 6.29
C LYS A 442 6.29 -5.98 7.39
N GLY A 443 7.04 -5.10 8.03
CA GLY A 443 6.51 -4.18 9.05
C GLY A 443 5.46 -3.23 8.48
N ALA A 444 5.70 -2.70 7.29
CA ALA A 444 4.74 -1.86 6.57
C ALA A 444 3.45 -2.62 6.22
N SER A 445 3.55 -3.87 5.79
CA SER A 445 2.39 -4.73 5.50
C SER A 445 1.55 -5.01 6.75
N ILE A 446 2.20 -5.33 7.86
CA ILE A 446 1.53 -5.57 9.16
C ILE A 446 0.76 -4.33 9.62
N GLU A 447 1.40 -3.16 9.55
CA GLU A 447 0.77 -1.92 10.01
C GLU A 447 -0.39 -1.49 9.10
N THR A 448 -0.28 -1.74 7.80
CA THR A 448 -1.36 -1.54 6.83
C THR A 448 -2.54 -2.45 7.14
N ALA A 449 -2.29 -3.74 7.41
CA ALA A 449 -3.32 -4.70 7.78
C ALA A 449 -4.09 -4.27 9.03
N LEU A 450 -3.40 -3.81 10.08
CA LEU A 450 -4.04 -3.27 11.27
C LEU A 450 -4.92 -2.06 10.99
N VAL A 451 -4.45 -1.13 10.16
CA VAL A 451 -5.22 0.07 9.80
C VAL A 451 -6.48 -0.29 9.00
N PHE A 452 -6.39 -1.25 8.08
CA PHE A 452 -7.54 -1.69 7.30
C PHE A 452 -8.44 -2.66 8.04
N LEU A 453 -7.93 -3.48 8.97
CA LEU A 453 -8.74 -4.22 9.94
C LEU A 453 -9.65 -3.26 10.72
N VAL A 454 -9.06 -2.20 11.31
CA VAL A 454 -9.82 -1.16 12.01
C VAL A 454 -10.89 -0.54 11.10
N HIS A 455 -10.52 -0.23 9.84
CA HIS A 455 -11.47 0.34 8.89
C HIS A 455 -12.65 -0.59 8.65
N ASN A 456 -12.41 -1.88 8.39
CA ASN A 456 -13.45 -2.87 8.14
C ASN A 456 -14.32 -3.12 9.38
N VAL A 457 -13.71 -3.22 10.57
CA VAL A 457 -14.45 -3.34 11.84
C VAL A 457 -15.45 -2.21 11.99
N PHE A 458 -15.03 -0.95 11.76
CA PHE A 458 -15.93 0.21 11.83
C PHE A 458 -17.00 0.23 10.74
N LYS A 459 -16.81 -0.45 9.61
CA LYS A 459 -17.84 -0.64 8.59
C LYS A 459 -18.86 -1.73 8.98
N VAL A 460 -18.41 -2.76 9.70
CA VAL A 460 -19.25 -3.87 10.17
C VAL A 460 -20.09 -3.47 11.39
N MET A 461 -19.54 -2.68 12.31
CA MET A 461 -20.20 -2.25 13.56
C MET A 461 -21.64 -1.76 13.38
N PRO A 462 -21.95 -0.82 12.46
CA PRO A 462 -23.34 -0.34 12.30
C PRO A 462 -24.31 -1.44 11.86
N LYS A 463 -23.83 -2.39 11.05
CA LYS A 463 -24.66 -3.50 10.55
C LYS A 463 -25.06 -4.44 11.67
N LEU A 464 -24.18 -4.69 12.63
CA LEU A 464 -24.47 -5.55 13.79
C LEU A 464 -25.34 -4.83 14.82
N ALA A 465 -25.16 -3.51 15.01
CA ALA A 465 -26.01 -2.72 15.91
C ALA A 465 -27.50 -2.73 15.52
N TYR A 466 -27.83 -2.98 14.24
CA TYR A 466 -29.18 -3.03 13.71
C TYR A 466 -29.74 -4.46 13.55
N GLN A 467 -29.00 -5.50 13.92
CA GLN A 467 -29.57 -6.85 13.99
C GLN A 467 -30.21 -7.04 15.37
N PRO A 468 -31.56 -7.16 15.48
CA PRO A 468 -32.18 -7.55 16.74
C PRO A 468 -31.70 -8.96 17.09
N ALA A 469 -31.40 -9.18 18.36
CA ALA A 469 -31.00 -10.46 18.92
C ALA A 469 -32.05 -11.55 18.68
#